data_fa636ff6e57044b5161ce0580013757b
#
_entry.id   fa636ff6e57044b5161ce0580013757b
#
_cell.length_a   1.000
_cell.length_b   1.000
_cell.length_c   1.000
_cell.angle_alpha   90.00
_cell.angle_beta   90.00
_cell.angle_gamma   90.00
#
_symmetry.space_group_name_H-M   'P 1'
#
loop_
_entity.id
_entity.type
_entity.pdbx_description
1 polymer ?
#
loop_
_entity_poly.entity_id
_entity_poly.type
_entity_poly.pdbx_seq_one_letter_code
_entity_poly.pdbx_strand_id
1 'polypeptide(L)'
;MKKLAALLLCAASLSLIGCGGKAGLKNIDPTWTEPATAVTVFYTEPVVKNQDDVADDLPDYSSNFSGWFTQQMASELKSQADIAANFTAKEVTDYTMTPAKFGKKDYLVPSPKFDEGVSGLIISMSNLEVSRLSETKMNPLTMSAETKSYLQFTGEYSIANADSKTVVASGTLKARVHLGFAMGKGDWEENMKNLVEEILKDTPLQKK
;
A
#
# COMPACT_ATOMS: atom_id res chain seq x y z
N MET A 1 -28.79 17.79 11.48
CA MET A 1 -27.74 17.61 12.50
C MET A 1 -27.00 16.26 12.44
N LYS A 2 -27.48 15.24 11.70
CA LYS A 2 -26.80 13.92 11.59
C LYS A 2 -25.66 13.84 10.54
N LYS A 3 -25.54 14.83 9.65
CA LYS A 3 -24.52 14.85 8.58
C LYS A 3 -23.18 15.52 8.99
N LEU A 4 -23.16 16.28 10.10
CA LEU A 4 -21.93 16.91 10.61
C LEU A 4 -21.05 15.94 11.44
N ALA A 5 -21.65 14.92 12.04
CA ALA A 5 -20.93 13.96 12.87
C ALA A 5 -20.03 13.01 12.05
N ALA A 6 -20.39 12.73 10.79
CA ALA A 6 -19.61 11.84 9.92
C ALA A 6 -18.32 12.50 9.40
N LEU A 7 -18.31 13.83 9.24
CA LEU A 7 -17.13 14.57 8.75
C LEU A 7 -16.06 14.74 9.86
N LEU A 8 -16.46 14.74 11.12
CA LEU A 8 -15.51 14.88 12.24
C LEU A 8 -14.79 13.57 12.58
N LEU A 9 -15.37 12.40 12.23
CA LEU A 9 -14.71 11.12 12.47
C LEU A 9 -13.58 10.84 11.45
N CYS A 10 -13.67 11.35 10.22
CA CYS A 10 -12.58 11.22 9.24
C CYS A 10 -11.36 12.08 9.57
N ALA A 11 -11.53 13.18 10.31
CA ALA A 11 -10.42 14.06 10.70
C ALA A 11 -9.62 13.54 11.90
N ALA A 12 -10.21 12.66 12.72
CA ALA A 12 -9.56 12.15 13.93
C ALA A 12 -8.59 10.97 13.66
N SER A 13 -8.71 10.29 12.53
CA SER A 13 -7.80 9.19 12.16
C SER A 13 -6.47 9.65 11.56
N LEU A 14 -6.36 10.93 11.17
CA LEU A 14 -5.14 11.51 10.57
C LEU A 14 -4.11 12.03 11.59
N SER A 15 -4.41 12.02 12.89
CA SER A 15 -3.54 12.63 13.90
C SER A 15 -2.56 11.67 14.60
N LEU A 16 -2.44 10.42 14.16
CA LEU A 16 -1.46 9.46 14.71
C LEU A 16 -0.22 9.24 13.84
N ILE A 17 0.03 10.11 12.86
CA ILE A 17 1.32 10.11 12.14
C ILE A 17 2.33 10.85 13.03
N GLY A 18 2.78 10.17 14.08
CA GLY A 18 3.90 10.61 14.89
C GLY A 18 5.18 10.62 14.06
N CYS A 19 5.89 11.74 14.08
CA CYS A 19 7.24 11.89 13.57
C CYS A 19 8.17 10.82 14.15
N GLY A 20 8.55 9.85 13.34
CA GLY A 20 9.57 8.86 13.66
C GLY A 20 9.53 7.78 12.59
N GLY A 21 10.60 7.72 11.78
CA GLY A 21 10.74 6.75 10.68
C GLY A 21 10.74 5.29 11.15
N LYS A 22 9.60 4.81 11.57
CA LYS A 22 9.35 3.40 11.89
C LYS A 22 8.53 2.80 10.76
N ALA A 23 8.82 1.53 10.46
CA ALA A 23 8.02 0.66 9.60
C ALA A 23 6.52 0.92 9.79
N GLY A 24 5.76 0.94 8.71
CA GLY A 24 4.32 1.19 8.72
C GLY A 24 3.61 0.32 9.77
N LEU A 25 2.52 0.81 10.31
CA LEU A 25 1.69 0.01 11.22
C LEU A 25 1.25 -1.24 10.46
N LYS A 26 1.53 -2.40 11.03
CA LYS A 26 1.17 -3.70 10.49
C LYS A 26 0.52 -4.55 11.56
N ASN A 27 -0.66 -5.07 11.26
CA ASN A 27 -1.40 -5.95 12.13
C ASN A 27 -1.72 -7.23 11.36
N ILE A 28 -1.45 -8.37 11.97
CA ILE A 28 -1.71 -9.69 11.39
C ILE A 28 -2.45 -10.52 12.43
N ASP A 29 -3.50 -11.21 12.01
CA ASP A 29 -4.18 -12.16 12.87
C ASP A 29 -3.23 -13.34 13.16
N PRO A 30 -2.88 -13.58 14.43
CA PRO A 30 -1.96 -14.64 14.79
C PRO A 30 -2.51 -16.05 14.51
N THR A 31 -3.81 -16.19 14.26
CA THR A 31 -4.46 -17.45 13.92
C THR A 31 -4.48 -17.72 12.42
N TRP A 32 -4.17 -16.72 11.60
CA TRP A 32 -4.11 -16.88 10.15
C TRP A 32 -2.82 -17.59 9.75
N THR A 33 -2.95 -18.78 9.22
CA THR A 33 -1.83 -19.66 8.79
C THR A 33 -1.96 -20.15 7.36
N GLU A 34 -3.08 -19.84 6.70
CA GLU A 34 -3.42 -20.35 5.38
C GLU A 34 -2.61 -19.65 4.29
N PRO A 35 -1.79 -20.36 3.49
CA PRO A 35 -1.17 -19.83 2.29
C PRO A 35 -2.22 -19.69 1.18
N ALA A 36 -1.90 -18.90 0.16
CA ALA A 36 -2.72 -18.83 -1.05
C ALA A 36 -1.84 -18.93 -2.29
N THR A 37 -2.37 -19.53 -3.35
CA THR A 37 -1.75 -19.57 -4.68
C THR A 37 -2.39 -18.58 -5.64
N ALA A 38 -3.53 -18.02 -5.27
CA ALA A 38 -4.26 -17.02 -6.02
C ALA A 38 -4.93 -16.01 -5.07
N VAL A 39 -5.01 -14.76 -5.49
CA VAL A 39 -5.67 -13.67 -4.76
C VAL A 39 -6.44 -12.78 -5.73
N THR A 40 -7.49 -12.13 -5.21
CA THR A 40 -8.08 -10.97 -5.87
C THR A 40 -7.47 -9.70 -5.27
N VAL A 41 -7.05 -8.77 -6.12
CA VAL A 41 -6.49 -7.49 -5.69
C VAL A 41 -7.50 -6.39 -6.03
N PHE A 42 -8.03 -5.72 -5.00
CA PHE A 42 -8.80 -4.50 -5.12
C PHE A 42 -7.90 -3.31 -4.83
N TYR A 43 -7.96 -2.30 -5.67
CA TYR A 43 -7.12 -1.12 -5.51
C TYR A 43 -7.84 0.15 -5.95
N THR A 44 -7.55 1.26 -5.27
CA THR A 44 -7.89 2.58 -5.80
C THR A 44 -6.79 3.03 -6.75
N GLU A 45 -7.17 3.78 -7.79
CA GLU A 45 -6.17 4.35 -8.72
C GLU A 45 -5.10 5.13 -7.96
N PRO A 46 -3.81 4.86 -8.22
CA PRO A 46 -2.72 5.60 -7.58
C PRO A 46 -2.72 7.08 -8.00
N VAL A 47 -2.62 7.96 -7.02
CA VAL A 47 -2.53 9.41 -7.24
C VAL A 47 -1.07 9.83 -7.27
N VAL A 48 -0.63 10.40 -8.39
CA VAL A 48 0.71 10.98 -8.50
C VAL A 48 0.70 12.37 -7.88
N LYS A 49 1.45 12.55 -6.80
CA LYS A 49 1.66 13.84 -6.15
C LYS A 49 2.82 14.57 -6.80
N ASN A 50 2.75 15.91 -6.82
CA ASN A 50 3.79 16.76 -7.39
C ASN A 50 4.14 16.30 -8.82
N GLN A 51 3.13 16.26 -9.69
CA GLN A 51 3.28 15.75 -11.06
C GLN A 51 4.47 16.36 -11.80
N ASP A 52 4.75 17.66 -11.58
CA ASP A 52 5.86 18.36 -12.22
C ASP A 52 7.24 17.76 -11.84
N ASP A 53 7.35 17.18 -10.63
CA ASP A 53 8.58 16.54 -10.15
C ASP A 53 8.73 15.08 -10.63
N VAL A 54 7.68 14.50 -11.16
CA VAL A 54 7.60 13.07 -11.52
C VAL A 54 7.28 12.87 -13.00
N ALA A 55 6.62 13.84 -13.64
CA ALA A 55 6.07 13.70 -14.98
C ALA A 55 7.13 13.42 -16.05
N ASP A 56 8.29 14.08 -15.96
CA ASP A 56 9.39 13.90 -16.91
C ASP A 56 10.10 12.55 -16.77
N ASP A 57 9.96 11.92 -15.60
CA ASP A 57 10.60 10.67 -15.25
C ASP A 57 9.60 9.49 -15.18
N LEU A 58 8.31 9.76 -15.50
CA LEU A 58 7.35 8.68 -15.66
C LEU A 58 7.77 7.81 -16.83
N PRO A 59 7.79 6.49 -16.65
CA PRO A 59 8.07 5.58 -17.74
C PRO A 59 7.13 5.80 -18.93
N ASP A 60 7.49 5.37 -20.13
CA ASP A 60 6.73 5.50 -21.39
C ASP A 60 5.27 5.01 -21.31
N TYR A 61 4.89 4.37 -20.22
CA TYR A 61 3.54 3.95 -19.88
C TYR A 61 2.73 4.98 -19.08
N SER A 62 3.21 6.23 -18.98
CA SER A 62 2.49 7.31 -18.27
C SER A 62 1.06 7.53 -18.75
N SER A 63 0.77 7.19 -20.00
CA SER A 63 -0.59 7.18 -20.55
C SER A 63 -1.47 6.02 -20.02
N ASN A 64 -0.88 5.01 -19.38
CA ASN A 64 -1.57 3.85 -18.80
C ASN A 64 -0.86 3.37 -17.53
N PHE A 65 -0.68 4.28 -16.57
CA PHE A 65 -0.01 3.97 -15.30
C PHE A 65 -0.70 2.85 -14.52
N SER A 66 -2.03 2.82 -14.53
CA SER A 66 -2.80 1.75 -13.87
C SER A 66 -2.54 0.38 -14.48
N GLY A 67 -2.44 0.30 -15.81
CA GLY A 67 -2.08 -0.94 -16.50
C GLY A 67 -0.68 -1.43 -16.15
N TRP A 68 0.29 -0.51 -16.11
CA TRP A 68 1.64 -0.84 -15.65
C TRP A 68 1.64 -1.30 -14.20
N PHE A 69 0.97 -0.57 -13.31
CA PHE A 69 0.89 -0.87 -11.88
C PHE A 69 0.38 -2.28 -11.63
N THR A 70 -0.74 -2.65 -12.25
CA THR A 70 -1.33 -3.99 -12.10
C THR A 70 -0.44 -5.09 -12.69
N GLN A 71 0.14 -4.86 -13.86
CA GLN A 71 1.04 -5.83 -14.51
C GLN A 71 2.31 -6.06 -13.67
N GLN A 72 2.93 -4.98 -13.19
CA GLN A 72 4.14 -5.09 -12.39
C GLN A 72 3.86 -5.73 -11.03
N MET A 73 2.76 -5.36 -10.38
CA MET A 73 2.35 -5.99 -9.12
C MET A 73 2.04 -7.48 -9.28
N ALA A 74 1.38 -7.89 -10.37
CA ALA A 74 1.14 -9.29 -10.67
C ALA A 74 2.47 -10.08 -10.84
N SER A 75 3.42 -9.47 -11.56
CA SER A 75 4.76 -10.04 -11.74
C SER A 75 5.48 -10.24 -10.41
N GLU A 76 5.42 -9.23 -9.53
CA GLU A 76 6.07 -9.30 -8.22
C GLU A 76 5.39 -10.30 -7.27
N LEU A 77 4.06 -10.36 -7.22
CA LEU A 77 3.33 -11.38 -6.45
C LEU A 77 3.69 -12.80 -6.92
N LYS A 78 3.81 -13.00 -8.23
CA LYS A 78 4.22 -14.27 -8.80
C LYS A 78 5.67 -14.60 -8.46
N SER A 79 6.58 -13.65 -8.59
CA SER A 79 8.01 -13.82 -8.33
C SER A 79 8.29 -14.08 -6.85
N GLN A 80 7.73 -13.27 -5.96
CA GLN A 80 8.06 -13.31 -4.53
C GLN A 80 7.32 -14.41 -3.77
N ALA A 81 6.09 -14.77 -4.19
CA ALA A 81 5.22 -15.66 -3.42
C ALA A 81 4.57 -16.79 -4.24
N ASP A 82 4.80 -16.85 -5.54
CA ASP A 82 4.14 -17.78 -6.47
C ASP A 82 2.60 -17.63 -6.50
N ILE A 83 2.12 -16.40 -6.29
CA ILE A 83 0.70 -16.07 -6.21
C ILE A 83 0.24 -15.50 -7.57
N ALA A 84 -0.84 -16.07 -8.11
CA ALA A 84 -1.58 -15.49 -9.23
C ALA A 84 -2.53 -14.41 -8.72
N ALA A 85 -2.64 -13.28 -9.42
CA ALA A 85 -3.46 -12.17 -8.98
C ALA A 85 -4.42 -11.70 -10.09
N ASN A 86 -5.70 -11.49 -9.71
CA ASN A 86 -6.69 -10.82 -10.53
C ASN A 86 -6.96 -9.43 -9.95
N PHE A 87 -6.97 -8.40 -10.80
CA PHE A 87 -7.08 -7.02 -10.37
C PHE A 87 -8.44 -6.43 -10.70
N THR A 88 -8.99 -5.66 -9.77
CA THR A 88 -10.22 -4.88 -9.95
C THR A 88 -10.03 -3.50 -9.35
N ALA A 89 -10.13 -2.47 -10.16
CA ALA A 89 -10.16 -1.08 -9.69
C ALA A 89 -11.43 -0.82 -8.88
N LYS A 90 -11.30 -0.07 -7.80
CA LYS A 90 -12.37 0.32 -6.90
C LYS A 90 -12.34 1.83 -6.66
N GLU A 91 -13.52 2.41 -6.49
CA GLU A 91 -13.64 3.79 -6.05
C GLU A 91 -13.40 3.90 -4.54
N VAL A 92 -12.93 5.04 -4.08
CA VAL A 92 -12.74 5.29 -2.63
C VAL A 92 -14.05 5.09 -1.85
N THR A 93 -15.19 5.37 -2.48
CA THR A 93 -16.54 5.19 -1.91
C THR A 93 -16.94 3.73 -1.74
N ASP A 94 -16.24 2.80 -2.36
CA ASP A 94 -16.46 1.36 -2.20
C ASP A 94 -15.84 0.81 -0.91
N TYR A 95 -15.00 1.60 -0.25
CA TYR A 95 -14.35 1.22 1.00
C TYR A 95 -15.16 1.67 2.21
N THR A 96 -15.25 0.80 3.20
CA THR A 96 -15.87 1.07 4.50
C THR A 96 -14.89 0.73 5.61
N MET A 97 -15.00 1.44 6.75
CA MET A 97 -14.23 1.09 7.94
C MET A 97 -14.85 -0.15 8.59
N THR A 98 -14.16 -1.27 8.49
CA THR A 98 -14.62 -2.57 8.99
C THR A 98 -13.92 -2.90 10.31
N PRO A 99 -14.65 -3.32 11.34
CA PRO A 99 -14.03 -3.83 12.56
C PRO A 99 -13.17 -5.07 12.26
N ALA A 100 -11.94 -5.05 12.75
CA ALA A 100 -11.01 -6.17 12.66
C ALA A 100 -10.37 -6.41 14.02
N LYS A 101 -10.12 -7.67 14.35
CA LYS A 101 -9.50 -8.05 15.61
C LYS A 101 -8.16 -8.73 15.35
N PHE A 102 -7.10 -8.13 15.88
CA PHE A 102 -5.76 -8.68 15.81
C PHE A 102 -5.27 -9.00 17.22
N GLY A 103 -5.29 -10.28 17.57
CA GLY A 103 -5.01 -10.73 18.93
C GLY A 103 -6.04 -10.20 19.93
N LYS A 104 -5.61 -9.37 20.89
CA LYS A 104 -6.47 -8.79 21.94
C LYS A 104 -6.97 -7.37 21.63
N LYS A 105 -6.62 -6.80 20.49
CA LYS A 105 -6.92 -5.41 20.13
C LYS A 105 -7.93 -5.35 18.98
N ASP A 106 -8.86 -4.42 19.10
CA ASP A 106 -9.84 -4.11 18.05
C ASP A 106 -9.36 -2.89 17.25
N TYR A 107 -9.55 -2.94 15.93
CA TYR A 107 -9.17 -1.91 14.97
C TYR A 107 -10.32 -1.62 14.04
N LEU A 108 -10.30 -0.44 13.44
CA LEU A 108 -11.09 -0.12 12.26
C LEU A 108 -10.15 -0.05 11.07
N VAL A 109 -10.40 -0.86 10.06
CA VAL A 109 -9.55 -0.94 8.87
C VAL A 109 -10.36 -0.65 7.61
N PRO A 110 -9.80 0.04 6.62
CA PRO A 110 -10.45 0.20 5.34
C PRO A 110 -10.55 -1.16 4.65
N SER A 111 -11.77 -1.54 4.32
CA SER A 111 -12.06 -2.78 3.62
C SER A 111 -13.07 -2.50 2.51
N PRO A 112 -12.88 -3.04 1.31
CA PRO A 112 -13.85 -2.88 0.24
C PRO A 112 -15.12 -3.65 0.56
N LYS A 113 -16.22 -3.24 -0.02
CA LYS A 113 -17.40 -4.08 -0.09
C LYS A 113 -17.05 -5.32 -0.91
N PHE A 114 -17.34 -6.47 -0.36
CA PHE A 114 -17.14 -7.72 -1.09
C PHE A 114 -18.19 -7.84 -2.19
N ASP A 115 -17.74 -8.01 -3.43
CA ASP A 115 -18.63 -8.28 -4.56
C ASP A 115 -19.18 -9.71 -4.43
N GLU A 116 -20.39 -9.91 -4.94
CA GLU A 116 -20.95 -11.26 -5.03
C GLU A 116 -20.09 -12.13 -5.95
N GLY A 117 -19.78 -13.34 -5.51
CA GLY A 117 -19.00 -14.32 -6.27
C GLY A 117 -17.48 -14.22 -6.09
N VAL A 118 -16.96 -13.28 -5.31
CA VAL A 118 -15.54 -13.27 -4.93
C VAL A 118 -15.33 -14.25 -3.77
N SER A 119 -14.35 -15.14 -3.90
CA SER A 119 -13.97 -16.13 -2.90
C SER A 119 -12.47 -16.11 -2.63
N GLY A 120 -12.03 -16.73 -1.54
CA GLY A 120 -10.64 -16.82 -1.15
C GLY A 120 -10.07 -15.51 -0.57
N LEU A 121 -8.78 -15.28 -0.74
CA LEU A 121 -8.11 -14.11 -0.19
C LEU A 121 -8.19 -12.90 -1.13
N ILE A 122 -8.48 -11.76 -0.52
CA ILE A 122 -8.51 -10.46 -1.16
C ILE A 122 -7.40 -9.60 -0.55
N ILE A 123 -6.54 -9.03 -1.37
CA ILE A 123 -5.63 -7.94 -1.00
C ILE A 123 -6.30 -6.64 -1.45
N SER A 124 -6.57 -5.75 -0.51
CA SER A 124 -7.17 -4.46 -0.80
C SER A 124 -6.20 -3.34 -0.53
N MET A 125 -6.07 -2.41 -1.47
CA MET A 125 -5.22 -1.22 -1.33
C MET A 125 -6.05 0.03 -1.57
N SER A 126 -5.91 1.00 -0.69
CA SER A 126 -6.60 2.29 -0.77
C SER A 126 -5.63 3.43 -0.51
N ASN A 127 -6.06 4.64 -0.91
CA ASN A 127 -5.28 5.87 -0.71
C ASN A 127 -3.83 5.75 -1.25
N LEU A 128 -3.69 5.08 -2.40
CA LEU A 128 -2.39 4.91 -3.03
C LEU A 128 -1.89 6.24 -3.57
N GLU A 129 -0.72 6.65 -3.12
CA GLU A 129 -0.05 7.86 -3.56
C GLU A 129 1.37 7.54 -4.00
N VAL A 130 1.78 8.17 -5.09
CA VAL A 130 3.14 8.14 -5.62
C VAL A 130 3.72 9.54 -5.52
N SER A 131 4.92 9.66 -4.99
CA SER A 131 5.59 10.96 -4.86
C SER A 131 7.10 10.83 -4.98
N ARG A 132 7.73 11.90 -5.45
CA ARG A 132 9.16 12.13 -5.25
C ARG A 132 9.32 12.95 -3.97
N LEU A 133 10.18 12.49 -3.07
CA LEU A 133 10.45 13.10 -1.78
C LEU A 133 11.93 13.40 -1.64
N SER A 134 12.27 14.60 -1.20
CA SER A 134 13.64 14.97 -0.85
C SER A 134 13.77 15.16 0.65
N GLU A 135 14.71 14.46 1.27
CA GLU A 135 15.03 14.58 2.70
C GLU A 135 16.43 15.19 2.85
N THR A 136 16.51 16.33 3.55
CA THR A 136 17.79 16.96 3.88
C THR A 136 18.15 16.66 5.33
N LYS A 137 19.31 16.06 5.55
CA LYS A 137 19.87 15.82 6.89
C LYS A 137 21.09 16.69 7.08
N MET A 138 21.12 17.46 8.18
CA MET A 138 22.29 18.17 8.60
C MET A 138 23.17 17.28 9.46
N ASN A 139 24.47 17.23 9.13
CA ASN A 139 25.45 16.61 10.02
C ASN A 139 25.85 17.65 11.07
N PRO A 140 25.53 17.44 12.37
CA PRO A 140 25.79 18.44 13.40
C PRO A 140 27.27 18.66 13.68
N LEU A 141 28.14 17.73 13.29
CA LEU A 141 29.60 17.85 13.53
C LEU A 141 30.30 18.64 12.43
N THR A 142 29.85 18.46 11.17
CA THR A 142 30.50 19.12 10.02
C THR A 142 29.69 20.30 9.50
N MET A 143 28.48 20.52 10.01
CA MET A 143 27.50 21.51 9.52
C MET A 143 27.20 21.36 8.03
N SER A 144 27.48 20.20 7.45
CA SER A 144 27.16 19.88 6.06
C SER A 144 25.74 19.36 5.93
N ALA A 145 25.04 19.75 4.87
CA ALA A 145 23.74 19.23 4.52
C ALA A 145 23.87 18.15 3.45
N GLU A 146 23.26 16.98 3.68
CA GLU A 146 23.12 15.93 2.69
C GLU A 146 21.65 15.82 2.31
N THR A 147 21.33 16.00 1.03
CA THR A 147 19.97 15.83 0.51
C THR A 147 19.88 14.53 -0.28
N LYS A 148 18.90 13.68 0.09
CA LYS A 148 18.60 12.43 -0.61
C LYS A 148 17.20 12.50 -1.17
N SER A 149 17.07 12.11 -2.43
CA SER A 149 15.77 12.01 -3.09
C SER A 149 15.31 10.55 -3.14
N TYR A 150 14.01 10.36 -3.05
CA TYR A 150 13.37 9.05 -3.04
C TYR A 150 12.15 9.05 -3.95
N LEU A 151 11.94 7.96 -4.70
CA LEU A 151 10.63 7.60 -5.20
C LEU A 151 9.89 6.84 -4.09
N GLN A 152 8.67 7.26 -3.77
CA GLN A 152 7.91 6.68 -2.67
C GLN A 152 6.51 6.31 -3.12
N PHE A 153 6.07 5.11 -2.77
CA PHE A 153 4.66 4.72 -2.73
C PHE A 153 4.18 4.71 -1.28
N THR A 154 3.01 5.29 -1.05
CA THR A 154 2.31 5.22 0.24
C THR A 154 0.86 4.83 0.02
N GLY A 155 0.23 4.32 1.08
CA GLY A 155 -1.17 3.93 1.06
C GLY A 155 -1.54 3.13 2.28
N GLU A 156 -2.69 2.49 2.21
CA GLU A 156 -3.19 1.56 3.21
C GLU A 156 -3.54 0.25 2.53
N TYR A 157 -3.41 -0.86 3.26
CA TYR A 157 -3.84 -2.15 2.76
C TYR A 157 -4.55 -2.96 3.83
N SER A 158 -5.37 -3.88 3.36
CA SER A 158 -5.91 -4.97 4.17
C SER A 158 -5.89 -6.28 3.37
N ILE A 159 -5.77 -7.40 4.09
CA ILE A 159 -5.96 -8.72 3.52
C ILE A 159 -7.17 -9.32 4.23
N ALA A 160 -8.13 -9.79 3.45
CA ALA A 160 -9.37 -10.34 3.96
C ALA A 160 -9.66 -11.69 3.31
N ASN A 161 -10.28 -12.58 4.07
CA ASN A 161 -10.87 -13.80 3.53
C ASN A 161 -12.33 -13.49 3.15
N ALA A 162 -12.65 -13.60 1.86
CA ALA A 162 -13.97 -13.28 1.31
C ALA A 162 -15.05 -14.25 1.81
N ASP A 163 -14.70 -15.51 2.01
CA ASP A 163 -15.64 -16.55 2.41
C ASP A 163 -16.11 -16.37 3.85
N SER A 164 -15.20 -16.02 4.76
CA SER A 164 -15.53 -15.73 6.16
C SER A 164 -15.85 -14.25 6.40
N LYS A 165 -15.63 -13.38 5.43
CA LYS A 165 -15.76 -11.92 5.53
C LYS A 165 -14.95 -11.31 6.68
N THR A 166 -13.77 -11.89 6.95
CA THR A 166 -12.88 -11.45 8.02
C THR A 166 -11.60 -10.83 7.48
N VAL A 167 -11.17 -9.74 8.08
CA VAL A 167 -9.86 -9.14 7.80
C VAL A 167 -8.81 -9.88 8.62
N VAL A 168 -7.81 -10.44 7.94
CA VAL A 168 -6.72 -11.24 8.54
C VAL A 168 -5.41 -10.48 8.65
N ALA A 169 -5.23 -9.40 7.88
CA ALA A 169 -4.11 -8.49 8.04
C ALA A 169 -4.48 -7.07 7.59
N SER A 170 -3.81 -6.07 8.12
CA SER A 170 -3.91 -4.69 7.67
C SER A 170 -2.65 -3.91 8.00
N GLY A 171 -2.41 -2.83 7.25
CA GLY A 171 -1.27 -1.97 7.52
C GLY A 171 -1.23 -0.74 6.63
N THR A 172 -0.20 0.09 6.87
CA THR A 172 0.16 1.20 5.99
C THR A 172 1.26 0.76 5.05
N LEU A 173 1.15 1.15 3.79
CA LEU A 173 2.17 0.93 2.77
C LEU A 173 3.16 2.10 2.78
N LYS A 174 4.45 1.77 2.75
CA LYS A 174 5.52 2.75 2.60
C LYS A 174 6.72 2.09 1.92
N ALA A 175 6.68 2.03 0.60
CA ALA A 175 7.80 1.56 -0.21
C ALA A 175 8.63 2.76 -0.69
N ARG A 176 9.95 2.64 -0.64
CA ARG A 176 10.89 3.70 -1.03
C ARG A 176 12.07 3.14 -1.78
N VAL A 177 12.50 3.87 -2.79
CA VAL A 177 13.78 3.68 -3.49
C VAL A 177 14.56 4.98 -3.45
N HIS A 178 15.84 4.90 -3.13
CA HIS A 178 16.74 6.04 -3.15
C HIS A 178 17.09 6.36 -4.61
N LEU A 179 16.83 7.59 -5.02
CA LEU A 179 17.13 8.06 -6.37
C LEU A 179 18.55 8.57 -6.46
N GLY A 180 19.24 8.20 -7.55
CA GLY A 180 20.52 8.75 -7.93
C GLY A 180 20.38 10.12 -8.61
N PHE A 181 21.06 10.33 -9.72
CA PHE A 181 20.99 11.57 -10.49
C PHE A 181 19.68 11.74 -11.27
N ALA A 182 19.11 10.66 -11.74
CA ALA A 182 17.85 10.64 -12.46
C ALA A 182 17.03 9.43 -12.00
N MET A 183 15.72 9.58 -12.08
CA MET A 183 14.77 8.48 -11.86
C MET A 183 14.60 7.71 -13.16
N GLY A 184 14.63 6.39 -13.11
CA GLY A 184 14.50 5.53 -14.27
C GLY A 184 13.55 4.37 -14.04
N LYS A 185 13.33 3.60 -15.10
CA LYS A 185 12.45 2.43 -15.08
C LYS A 185 12.78 1.46 -13.93
N GLY A 186 14.08 1.23 -13.67
CA GLY A 186 14.52 0.34 -12.60
C GLY A 186 14.10 0.79 -11.20
N ASP A 187 14.06 2.11 -10.95
CA ASP A 187 13.62 2.65 -9.66
C ASP A 187 12.13 2.39 -9.43
N TRP A 188 11.33 2.47 -10.49
CA TRP A 188 9.90 2.16 -10.44
C TRP A 188 9.66 0.67 -10.18
N GLU A 189 10.38 -0.21 -10.87
CA GLU A 189 10.29 -1.66 -10.69
C GLU A 189 10.75 -2.09 -9.29
N GLU A 190 11.85 -1.54 -8.80
CA GLU A 190 12.35 -1.79 -7.45
C GLU A 190 11.35 -1.29 -6.38
N ASN A 191 10.73 -0.13 -6.60
CA ASN A 191 9.75 0.38 -5.66
C ASN A 191 8.48 -0.49 -5.61
N MET A 192 8.02 -1.02 -6.75
CA MET A 192 6.93 -1.98 -6.79
C MET A 192 7.28 -3.28 -6.08
N LYS A 193 8.51 -3.78 -6.28
CA LYS A 193 9.03 -4.94 -5.56
C LYS A 193 8.96 -4.71 -4.05
N ASN A 194 9.44 -3.56 -3.57
CA ASN A 194 9.42 -3.19 -2.16
C ASN A 194 7.97 -3.06 -1.62
N LEU A 195 7.05 -2.57 -2.44
CA LEU A 195 5.62 -2.48 -2.10
C LEU A 195 5.02 -3.85 -1.84
N VAL A 196 5.25 -4.80 -2.74
CA VAL A 196 4.76 -6.18 -2.63
C VAL A 196 5.43 -6.88 -1.44
N GLU A 197 6.74 -6.71 -1.26
CA GLU A 197 7.45 -7.26 -0.10
C GLU A 197 6.84 -6.76 1.23
N GLU A 198 6.49 -5.47 1.33
CA GLU A 198 5.86 -4.91 2.53
C GLU A 198 4.48 -5.53 2.81
N ILE A 199 3.69 -5.82 1.79
CA ILE A 199 2.40 -6.51 1.93
C ILE A 199 2.60 -7.94 2.42
N LEU A 200 3.53 -8.68 1.81
CA LEU A 200 3.73 -10.11 2.06
C LEU A 200 4.48 -10.40 3.36
N LYS A 201 5.37 -9.50 3.77
CA LYS A 201 6.27 -9.67 4.92
C LYS A 201 5.49 -10.10 6.16
N ASP A 202 6.03 -11.08 6.90
CA ASP A 202 5.47 -11.62 8.14
C ASP A 202 4.07 -12.25 8.00
N THR A 203 3.55 -12.41 6.78
CA THR A 203 2.28 -13.09 6.50
C THR A 203 2.51 -14.54 6.07
N PRO A 204 1.48 -15.42 6.15
CA PRO A 204 1.53 -16.76 5.57
C PRO A 204 1.71 -16.80 4.05
N LEU A 205 1.57 -15.67 3.36
CA LEU A 205 1.79 -15.54 1.93
C LEU A 205 3.28 -15.40 1.57
N GLN A 206 4.12 -15.02 2.54
CA GLN A 206 5.55 -14.88 2.32
C GLN A 206 6.18 -16.25 2.06
N LYS A 207 6.89 -16.36 0.93
CA LYS A 207 7.66 -17.57 0.61
C LYS A 207 8.79 -17.74 1.64
N LYS A 208 8.85 -18.92 2.23
CA LYS A 208 9.91 -19.30 3.18
C LYS A 208 11.16 -19.76 2.48
#